data_59bfac05e10025cf6d893123d1065483
#
_entry.id   59bfac05e10025cf6d893123d1065483
#
_cell.length_a   1.000
_cell.length_b   1.000
_cell.length_c   1.000
_cell.angle_alpha   90.00
_cell.angle_beta   90.00
_cell.angle_gamma   90.00
#
_symmetry.space_group_name_H-M   'P 1'
#
loop_
_entity.id
_entity.type
_entity.pdbx_description
1 polymer ?
#
loop_
_entity_poly.entity_id
_entity_poly.type
_entity_poly.pdbx_seq_one_letter_code
_entity_poly.pdbx_strand_id
1 'polypeptide(L)'
;MSVTVKAFDKLRDGRIANLYTIENQKGMQAVLTDFGAVLVKLLVPDQDGKLRDVVLGYDELEKYEDNFDMLGTTVGRNVNRIEKGRFTIDGVEYQLEINENDNNIHSSMAHGFHKVLWEAESFTDDSVSFTYHSPDMENGFPGNLDISLTYTLTDTGALILSYYGTTDKKTLVNLTNHSYFNLSGYETGNILDTIVWINAEQFTPVRKGIIPTGEIRDVAGTPMDFRKPRAIGQEIHADDEQLKLVYGYDHNFVLKGFGKGLRKAATAESPKSGIRMTVYTDLPGLQFYAGNTTRDIIGKGGVLITKNSGFCMESHYYANSINTPNFPQPILDKGGLYKTTTIYQFT
;
A
#
# COMPACT_ATOMS: atom_id res chain seq x y z
N MET A 1 -10.07 4.44 -24.12
CA MET A 1 -8.98 4.53 -23.15
C MET A 1 -7.86 5.35 -23.74
N SER A 2 -7.10 6.05 -22.93
CA SER A 2 -5.91 6.79 -23.37
C SER A 2 -4.93 6.93 -22.22
N VAL A 3 -3.63 6.95 -22.56
CA VAL A 3 -2.56 7.35 -21.65
C VAL A 3 -1.95 8.65 -22.16
N THR A 4 -1.86 9.64 -21.29
CA THR A 4 -1.16 10.89 -21.57
C THR A 4 0.00 11.07 -20.63
N VAL A 5 1.11 11.63 -21.14
CA VAL A 5 2.33 11.87 -20.37
C VAL A 5 2.67 13.34 -20.40
N LYS A 6 3.04 13.90 -19.24
CA LYS A 6 3.56 15.26 -19.12
C LYS A 6 4.63 15.33 -18.03
N ALA A 7 5.56 16.28 -18.14
CA ALA A 7 6.47 16.54 -17.04
C ALA A 7 5.67 16.89 -15.78
N PHE A 8 6.05 16.31 -14.65
CA PHE A 8 5.54 16.69 -13.34
C PHE A 8 6.33 17.90 -12.84
N ASP A 9 7.59 17.70 -12.56
CA ASP A 9 8.54 18.74 -12.20
C ASP A 9 9.96 18.14 -12.17
N LYS A 10 10.92 18.95 -11.75
CA LYS A 10 12.32 18.60 -11.58
C LYS A 10 12.60 18.20 -10.13
N LEU A 11 13.19 17.03 -9.96
CA LEU A 11 13.68 16.54 -8.66
C LEU A 11 14.86 17.41 -8.17
N ARG A 12 15.14 17.38 -6.89
CA ARG A 12 16.27 18.08 -6.25
C ARG A 12 17.62 17.71 -6.85
N ASP A 13 17.76 16.47 -7.38
CA ASP A 13 18.98 16.00 -8.06
C ASP A 13 19.06 16.43 -9.54
N GLY A 14 18.05 17.10 -10.06
CA GLY A 14 18.01 17.64 -11.40
C GLY A 14 17.32 16.76 -12.43
N ARG A 15 16.98 15.52 -12.13
CA ARG A 15 16.19 14.65 -13.03
C ARG A 15 14.74 15.13 -13.11
N ILE A 16 14.08 14.85 -14.22
CA ILE A 16 12.66 15.19 -14.41
C ILE A 16 11.83 13.96 -14.09
N ALA A 17 10.84 14.11 -13.21
CA ALA A 17 9.77 13.14 -13.03
C ALA A 17 8.58 13.51 -13.92
N ASN A 18 7.82 12.50 -14.34
CA ASN A 18 6.67 12.64 -15.21
C ASN A 18 5.39 12.22 -14.52
N LEU A 19 4.26 12.76 -15.00
CA LEU A 19 2.92 12.28 -14.69
C LEU A 19 2.37 11.50 -15.88
N TYR A 20 1.79 10.35 -15.57
CA TYR A 20 1.10 9.47 -16.50
C TYR A 20 -0.38 9.42 -16.10
N THR A 21 -1.27 9.83 -17.00
CA THR A 21 -2.71 9.77 -16.74
C THR A 21 -3.31 8.70 -17.62
N ILE A 22 -3.89 7.68 -17.01
CA ILE A 22 -4.70 6.65 -17.66
C ILE A 22 -6.15 7.07 -17.49
N GLU A 23 -6.89 7.18 -18.59
CA GLU A 23 -8.32 7.49 -18.58
C GLU A 23 -9.11 6.39 -19.28
N ASN A 24 -10.16 5.87 -18.62
CA ASN A 24 -11.03 4.87 -19.18
C ASN A 24 -12.25 5.51 -19.88
N GLN A 25 -13.05 4.68 -20.59
CA GLN A 25 -14.20 5.16 -21.36
C GLN A 25 -15.31 5.76 -20.50
N LYS A 26 -15.30 5.55 -19.18
CA LYS A 26 -16.27 6.12 -18.22
C LYS A 26 -15.78 7.41 -17.56
N GLY A 27 -14.62 7.94 -18.00
CA GLY A 27 -14.00 9.15 -17.46
C GLY A 27 -13.29 8.95 -16.13
N MET A 28 -13.19 7.72 -15.62
CA MET A 28 -12.34 7.42 -14.45
C MET A 28 -10.88 7.63 -14.84
N GLN A 29 -10.09 8.24 -13.95
CA GLN A 29 -8.68 8.55 -14.22
C GLN A 29 -7.79 8.07 -13.08
N ALA A 30 -6.66 7.45 -13.44
CA ALA A 30 -5.54 7.20 -12.55
C ALA A 30 -4.35 8.05 -12.98
N VAL A 31 -3.87 8.92 -12.09
CA VAL A 31 -2.69 9.77 -12.32
C VAL A 31 -1.54 9.21 -11.50
N LEU A 32 -0.48 8.82 -12.20
CA LEU A 32 0.71 8.18 -11.65
C LEU A 32 1.94 9.06 -11.86
N THR A 33 2.97 8.90 -11.03
CA THR A 33 4.30 9.44 -11.34
C THR A 33 5.35 8.34 -11.31
N ASP A 34 6.37 8.46 -12.15
CA ASP A 34 7.55 7.58 -12.16
C ASP A 34 8.44 7.77 -10.91
N PHE A 35 8.34 8.87 -10.19
CA PHE A 35 8.99 9.01 -8.89
C PHE A 35 8.23 8.22 -7.81
N GLY A 36 8.87 7.17 -7.27
CA GLY A 36 8.29 6.26 -6.28
C GLY A 36 7.14 5.38 -6.80
N ALA A 37 6.91 5.37 -8.12
CA ALA A 37 5.76 4.73 -8.77
C ALA A 37 4.44 5.04 -8.03
N VAL A 38 4.21 6.34 -7.74
CA VAL A 38 3.13 6.84 -6.87
C VAL A 38 1.81 6.95 -7.62
N LEU A 39 0.72 6.53 -6.97
CA LEU A 39 -0.65 6.90 -7.35
C LEU A 39 -0.97 8.30 -6.77
N VAL A 40 -0.90 9.32 -7.63
CA VAL A 40 -1.07 10.74 -7.25
C VAL A 40 -2.55 11.13 -7.12
N LYS A 41 -3.38 10.68 -8.09
CA LYS A 41 -4.84 10.93 -8.10
C LYS A 41 -5.57 9.70 -8.61
N LEU A 42 -6.78 9.50 -8.10
CA LEU A 42 -7.70 8.49 -8.60
C LEU A 42 -9.12 9.07 -8.65
N LEU A 43 -9.51 9.50 -9.84
CA LEU A 43 -10.85 10.06 -10.06
C LEU A 43 -11.84 8.95 -10.33
N VAL A 44 -12.83 8.82 -9.47
CA VAL A 44 -13.88 7.80 -9.51
C VAL A 44 -15.24 8.48 -9.55
N PRO A 45 -16.20 8.08 -10.43
CA PRO A 45 -17.53 8.62 -10.42
C PRO A 45 -18.28 8.19 -9.15
N ASP A 46 -18.95 9.16 -8.50
CA ASP A 46 -19.85 8.90 -7.40
C ASP A 46 -21.25 8.47 -7.92
N GLN A 47 -22.19 8.23 -7.00
CA GLN A 47 -23.58 7.84 -7.35
C GLN A 47 -24.32 8.83 -8.26
N ASP A 48 -23.89 10.09 -8.30
CA ASP A 48 -24.47 11.15 -9.15
C ASP A 48 -23.66 11.33 -10.46
N GLY A 49 -22.63 10.50 -10.68
CA GLY A 49 -21.71 10.55 -11.83
C GLY A 49 -20.66 11.65 -11.74
N LYS A 50 -20.53 12.34 -10.60
CA LYS A 50 -19.48 13.33 -10.38
C LYS A 50 -18.17 12.63 -10.04
N LEU A 51 -17.11 13.01 -10.73
CA LEU A 51 -15.76 12.49 -10.45
C LEU A 51 -15.26 13.01 -9.08
N ARG A 52 -14.84 12.09 -8.22
CA ARG A 52 -14.19 12.33 -6.93
C ARG A 52 -12.78 11.80 -6.95
N ASP A 53 -11.84 12.61 -6.50
CA ASP A 53 -10.49 12.10 -6.24
C ASP A 53 -10.49 11.40 -4.87
N VAL A 54 -10.34 10.09 -4.89
CA VAL A 54 -10.51 9.22 -3.70
C VAL A 54 -9.21 8.86 -3.01
N VAL A 55 -8.07 9.47 -3.37
CA VAL A 55 -6.78 9.22 -2.70
C VAL A 55 -6.16 10.51 -2.15
N LEU A 56 -5.49 10.41 -1.00
CA LEU A 56 -4.68 11.50 -0.47
C LEU A 56 -3.38 11.63 -1.28
N GLY A 57 -2.81 12.83 -1.34
CA GLY A 57 -1.56 13.09 -2.06
C GLY A 57 -1.23 14.58 -2.11
N TYR A 58 -0.30 14.93 -2.98
CA TYR A 58 0.19 16.29 -3.19
C TYR A 58 0.04 16.71 -4.65
N ASP A 59 0.01 18.01 -4.90
CA ASP A 59 0.06 18.56 -6.27
C ASP A 59 1.50 18.84 -6.72
N GLU A 60 2.45 18.93 -5.78
CA GLU A 60 3.85 19.27 -6.05
C GLU A 60 4.77 18.06 -5.88
N LEU A 61 5.72 17.89 -6.81
CA LEU A 61 6.72 16.81 -6.78
C LEU A 61 7.63 16.89 -5.53
N GLU A 62 8.04 18.09 -5.15
CA GLU A 62 8.91 18.32 -3.98
C GLU A 62 8.34 17.71 -2.70
N LYS A 63 7.00 17.76 -2.52
CA LYS A 63 6.34 17.14 -1.36
C LYS A 63 6.41 15.61 -1.39
N TYR A 64 6.50 14.99 -2.58
CA TYR A 64 6.73 13.55 -2.69
C TYR A 64 8.18 13.18 -2.36
N GLU A 65 9.15 14.06 -2.62
CA GLU A 65 10.53 13.84 -2.16
C GLU A 65 10.62 13.80 -0.62
N ASP A 66 9.77 14.56 0.08
CA ASP A 66 9.68 14.60 1.54
C ASP A 66 8.61 13.65 2.12
N ASN A 67 7.77 13.04 1.31
CA ASN A 67 6.58 12.25 1.65
C ASN A 67 6.83 11.23 2.77
N PHE A 68 6.78 11.70 4.01
CA PHE A 68 7.03 10.88 5.20
C PHE A 68 5.90 9.87 5.47
N ASP A 69 4.65 10.28 5.22
CA ASP A 69 3.48 9.40 5.40
C ASP A 69 3.27 8.44 4.21
N MET A 70 4.18 8.47 3.21
CA MET A 70 4.19 7.58 2.05
C MET A 70 2.90 7.59 1.23
N LEU A 71 2.22 8.74 1.14
CA LEU A 71 0.97 8.88 0.40
C LEU A 71 1.10 8.37 -1.04
N GLY A 72 0.35 7.32 -1.38
CA GLY A 72 0.24 6.74 -2.72
C GLY A 72 1.45 5.97 -3.25
N THR A 73 2.51 5.81 -2.45
CA THR A 73 3.79 5.26 -2.91
C THR A 73 3.80 3.75 -3.09
N THR A 74 4.73 3.28 -3.92
CA THR A 74 5.14 1.87 -3.93
C THR A 74 6.20 1.65 -2.87
N VAL A 75 5.93 0.73 -1.94
CA VAL A 75 6.84 0.41 -0.83
C VAL A 75 7.57 -0.90 -1.10
N GLY A 76 8.88 -0.88 -0.96
CA GLY A 76 9.79 -2.02 -1.14
C GLY A 76 11.24 -1.67 -0.74
N ARG A 77 12.13 -2.68 -0.65
CA ARG A 77 12.00 -4.10 -1.04
C ARG A 77 11.10 -4.90 -0.10
N ASN A 78 10.95 -4.45 1.17
CA ASN A 78 10.04 -5.02 2.16
C ASN A 78 9.15 -3.95 2.78
N VAL A 79 7.86 -4.17 2.71
CA VAL A 79 6.85 -3.34 3.39
C VAL A 79 6.71 -3.75 4.85
N ASN A 80 6.25 -2.80 5.67
CA ASN A 80 5.99 -2.97 7.10
C ASN A 80 7.30 -3.29 7.88
N ARG A 81 7.18 -3.79 9.10
CA ARG A 81 8.29 -3.85 10.07
C ARG A 81 9.10 -5.14 10.00
N ILE A 82 10.41 -5.00 10.23
CA ILE A 82 11.34 -6.09 10.57
C ILE A 82 11.95 -5.74 11.93
N GLU A 83 11.77 -6.63 12.90
CA GLU A 83 12.25 -6.44 14.27
C GLU A 83 13.77 -6.25 14.31
N LYS A 84 14.22 -5.20 15.00
CA LYS A 84 15.64 -4.79 15.12
C LYS A 84 16.35 -4.62 13.77
N GLY A 85 15.58 -4.50 12.67
CA GLY A 85 16.13 -4.43 11.32
C GLY A 85 16.97 -5.64 10.94
N ARG A 86 16.78 -6.81 11.55
CA ARG A 86 17.61 -8.00 11.32
C ARG A 86 16.80 -9.15 10.79
N PHE A 87 17.39 -9.89 9.87
CA PHE A 87 16.86 -11.18 9.41
C PHE A 87 18.00 -12.09 8.93
N THR A 88 17.68 -13.38 8.82
CA THR A 88 18.65 -14.39 8.37
C THR A 88 18.11 -15.12 7.16
N ILE A 89 18.94 -15.27 6.12
CA ILE A 89 18.68 -16.12 4.95
C ILE A 89 19.87 -17.08 4.80
N ASP A 90 19.57 -18.39 4.75
CA ASP A 90 20.56 -19.47 4.58
C ASP A 90 21.75 -19.37 5.56
N GLY A 91 21.50 -18.97 6.80
CA GLY A 91 22.48 -18.83 7.87
C GLY A 91 23.30 -17.53 7.83
N VAL A 92 23.07 -16.65 6.86
CA VAL A 92 23.68 -15.32 6.78
C VAL A 92 22.76 -14.28 7.39
N GLU A 93 23.25 -13.55 8.40
CA GLU A 93 22.50 -12.44 9.01
C GLU A 93 22.67 -11.16 8.16
N TYR A 94 21.56 -10.44 7.98
CA TYR A 94 21.50 -9.15 7.29
C TYR A 94 20.98 -8.09 8.25
N GLN A 95 21.59 -6.91 8.23
CA GLN A 95 21.21 -5.76 9.03
C GLN A 95 20.68 -4.65 8.11
N LEU A 96 19.46 -4.23 8.37
CA LEU A 96 18.83 -3.06 7.74
C LEU A 96 19.01 -1.81 8.60
N GLU A 97 18.74 -0.65 8.02
CA GLU A 97 18.62 0.62 8.74
C GLU A 97 17.60 0.50 9.89
N ILE A 98 17.94 1.05 11.06
CA ILE A 98 16.98 1.27 12.15
C ILE A 98 16.37 2.66 11.94
N ASN A 99 15.12 2.70 11.47
CA ASN A 99 14.45 3.93 11.06
C ASN A 99 13.12 4.19 11.76
N GLU A 100 12.67 3.26 12.63
CA GLU A 100 11.52 3.46 13.49
C GLU A 100 11.75 2.83 14.87
N ASN A 101 12.02 3.64 15.90
CA ASN A 101 12.43 3.19 17.23
C ASN A 101 13.61 2.20 17.13
N ASP A 102 13.42 0.92 17.57
CA ASP A 102 14.44 -0.13 17.50
C ASP A 102 14.28 -1.05 16.27
N ASN A 103 13.42 -0.70 15.31
CA ASN A 103 13.03 -1.56 14.20
C ASN A 103 13.35 -0.92 12.84
N ASN A 104 13.28 -1.73 11.79
CA ASN A 104 13.16 -1.24 10.42
C ASN A 104 11.69 -1.21 10.01
N ILE A 105 11.27 -0.13 9.35
CA ILE A 105 9.98 -0.03 8.68
C ILE A 105 10.19 0.39 7.22
N HIS A 106 9.46 -0.24 6.30
CA HIS A 106 9.39 0.12 4.89
C HIS A 106 10.76 0.19 4.17
N SER A 107 11.69 -0.69 4.56
CA SER A 107 13.07 -0.81 4.03
C SER A 107 13.96 0.37 4.39
N SER A 108 13.76 1.54 3.83
CA SER A 108 14.48 2.78 4.16
C SER A 108 13.59 3.99 3.92
N MET A 109 13.55 4.92 4.86
CA MET A 109 12.78 6.17 4.71
C MET A 109 13.41 7.12 3.69
N ALA A 110 14.73 7.04 3.51
CA ALA A 110 15.50 7.94 2.63
C ALA A 110 15.77 7.34 1.23
N HIS A 111 15.81 6.00 1.11
CA HIS A 111 16.31 5.32 -0.10
C HIS A 111 15.44 4.12 -0.51
N GLY A 112 14.24 3.95 0.06
CA GLY A 112 13.31 2.90 -0.34
C GLY A 112 12.73 3.14 -1.75
N PHE A 113 11.99 2.17 -2.26
CA PHE A 113 11.40 2.22 -3.61
C PHE A 113 10.51 3.44 -3.86
N HIS A 114 10.00 4.05 -2.80
CA HIS A 114 9.22 5.29 -2.84
C HIS A 114 10.07 6.57 -3.03
N LYS A 115 11.40 6.45 -3.00
CA LYS A 115 12.36 7.57 -3.16
C LYS A 115 13.21 7.47 -4.43
N VAL A 116 12.93 6.49 -5.29
CA VAL A 116 13.66 6.32 -6.54
C VAL A 116 12.83 6.75 -7.73
N LEU A 117 13.51 7.22 -8.77
CA LEU A 117 12.88 7.45 -10.07
C LEU A 117 12.87 6.12 -10.82
N TRP A 118 11.68 5.55 -11.01
CA TRP A 118 11.48 4.34 -11.79
C TRP A 118 11.56 4.66 -13.28
N GLU A 119 11.97 3.71 -14.07
CA GLU A 119 11.94 3.82 -15.52
C GLU A 119 10.57 3.42 -16.06
N ALA A 120 9.94 4.28 -16.85
CA ALA A 120 8.72 3.93 -17.56
C ALA A 120 9.07 3.11 -18.78
N GLU A 121 8.95 1.78 -18.68
CA GLU A 121 9.35 0.84 -19.73
C GLU A 121 8.38 0.82 -20.91
N SER A 122 7.07 0.79 -20.61
CA SER A 122 6.03 0.71 -21.61
C SER A 122 4.71 1.26 -21.11
N PHE A 123 3.88 1.71 -22.05
CA PHE A 123 2.48 2.05 -21.80
C PHE A 123 1.62 1.69 -23.00
N THR A 124 0.39 1.26 -22.71
CA THR A 124 -0.66 0.98 -23.68
C THR A 124 -1.78 2.02 -23.52
N ASP A 125 -2.93 1.83 -24.15
CA ASP A 125 -4.07 2.74 -23.98
C ASP A 125 -4.69 2.68 -22.58
N ASP A 126 -4.42 1.64 -21.80
CA ASP A 126 -5.03 1.37 -20.48
C ASP A 126 -4.03 1.09 -19.37
N SER A 127 -2.73 1.07 -19.64
CA SER A 127 -1.72 0.69 -18.64
C SER A 127 -0.41 1.46 -18.77
N VAL A 128 0.31 1.54 -17.64
CA VAL A 128 1.67 2.06 -17.54
C VAL A 128 2.50 1.09 -16.71
N SER A 129 3.66 0.68 -17.25
CA SER A 129 4.63 -0.19 -16.56
C SER A 129 5.87 0.60 -16.16
N PHE A 130 6.20 0.54 -14.87
CA PHE A 130 7.42 1.08 -14.29
C PHE A 130 8.36 -0.05 -13.92
N THR A 131 9.66 0.11 -14.19
CA THR A 131 10.72 -0.85 -13.82
C THR A 131 11.76 -0.19 -12.93
N TYR A 132 12.36 -1.00 -12.06
CA TYR A 132 13.47 -0.59 -11.23
C TYR A 132 14.46 -1.75 -11.05
N HIS A 133 15.75 -1.45 -11.21
CA HIS A 133 16.83 -2.35 -10.86
C HIS A 133 17.37 -1.99 -9.48
N SER A 134 17.11 -2.84 -8.50
CA SER A 134 17.59 -2.69 -7.12
C SER A 134 18.87 -3.54 -6.96
N PRO A 135 20.06 -2.94 -6.82
CA PRO A 135 21.33 -3.66 -6.79
C PRO A 135 21.50 -4.50 -5.52
N ASP A 136 22.40 -5.50 -5.58
CA ASP A 136 22.79 -6.31 -4.41
C ASP A 136 23.19 -5.42 -3.24
N MET A 137 22.67 -5.74 -2.06
CA MET A 137 22.86 -5.01 -0.80
C MET A 137 22.25 -3.60 -0.76
N GLU A 138 21.42 -3.20 -1.73
CA GLU A 138 20.66 -1.94 -1.60
C GLU A 138 19.80 -1.99 -0.33
N ASN A 139 19.91 -0.95 0.50
CA ASN A 139 19.26 -0.85 1.82
C ASN A 139 19.49 -2.08 2.74
N GLY A 140 20.53 -2.88 2.49
CA GLY A 140 20.89 -4.08 3.26
C GLY A 140 20.25 -5.39 2.78
N PHE A 141 19.50 -5.38 1.68
CA PHE A 141 18.88 -6.59 1.12
C PHE A 141 19.81 -7.29 0.12
N PRO A 142 20.02 -8.63 0.24
CA PRO A 142 20.90 -9.38 -0.66
C PRO A 142 20.27 -9.56 -2.06
N GLY A 143 21.14 -9.69 -3.05
CA GLY A 143 20.81 -9.99 -4.44
C GLY A 143 20.36 -8.78 -5.26
N ASN A 144 20.69 -8.79 -6.55
CA ASN A 144 20.08 -7.89 -7.50
C ASN A 144 18.63 -8.28 -7.70
N LEU A 145 17.73 -7.29 -7.72
CA LEU A 145 16.30 -7.49 -7.95
C LEU A 145 15.88 -6.61 -9.12
N ASP A 146 15.48 -7.23 -10.22
CA ASP A 146 14.76 -6.55 -11.30
C ASP A 146 13.27 -6.65 -11.02
N ILE A 147 12.60 -5.51 -10.87
CA ILE A 147 11.20 -5.43 -10.50
C ILE A 147 10.43 -4.54 -11.46
N SER A 148 9.23 -4.95 -11.83
CA SER A 148 8.27 -4.11 -12.53
C SER A 148 6.94 -4.01 -11.79
N LEU A 149 6.29 -2.88 -11.94
CA LEU A 149 4.93 -2.61 -11.48
C LEU A 149 4.13 -2.06 -12.66
N THR A 150 3.09 -2.77 -13.04
CA THR A 150 2.14 -2.30 -14.05
C THR A 150 0.85 -1.87 -13.39
N TYR A 151 0.46 -0.62 -13.62
CA TYR A 151 -0.87 -0.10 -13.31
C TYR A 151 -1.74 -0.23 -14.54
N THR A 152 -2.91 -0.86 -14.42
CA THR A 152 -3.92 -0.95 -15.49
C THR A 152 -5.25 -0.43 -14.97
N LEU A 153 -5.89 0.49 -15.72
CA LEU A 153 -7.22 1.00 -15.43
C LEU A 153 -8.21 0.46 -16.44
N THR A 154 -9.12 -0.40 -16.00
CA THR A 154 -10.09 -1.04 -16.89
C THR A 154 -11.35 -0.20 -17.12
N ASP A 155 -12.08 -0.46 -18.21
CA ASP A 155 -13.40 0.14 -18.47
C ASP A 155 -14.47 -0.28 -17.46
N THR A 156 -14.24 -1.37 -16.75
CA THR A 156 -15.14 -1.82 -15.67
C THR A 156 -14.88 -1.12 -14.34
N GLY A 157 -13.89 -0.20 -14.28
CA GLY A 157 -13.57 0.59 -13.09
C GLY A 157 -12.61 -0.11 -12.12
N ALA A 158 -11.79 -1.05 -12.60
CA ALA A 158 -10.72 -1.65 -11.80
C ALA A 158 -9.39 -0.95 -12.02
N LEU A 159 -8.71 -0.57 -10.95
CA LEU A 159 -7.29 -0.26 -10.93
C LEU A 159 -6.53 -1.52 -10.51
N ILE A 160 -5.76 -2.09 -11.43
CA ILE A 160 -4.99 -3.32 -11.23
C ILE A 160 -3.52 -2.95 -11.04
N LEU A 161 -2.91 -3.46 -9.98
CA LEU A 161 -1.50 -3.34 -9.67
C LEU A 161 -0.86 -4.73 -9.82
N SER A 162 -0.06 -4.93 -10.87
CA SER A 162 0.62 -6.19 -11.15
C SER A 162 2.12 -6.02 -10.92
N TYR A 163 2.65 -6.76 -9.96
CA TYR A 163 4.08 -6.79 -9.64
C TYR A 163 4.72 -8.02 -10.25
N TYR A 164 5.90 -7.85 -10.83
CA TYR A 164 6.68 -8.91 -11.42
C TYR A 164 8.17 -8.66 -11.13
N GLY A 165 8.90 -9.69 -10.66
CA GLY A 165 10.31 -9.51 -10.35
C GLY A 165 11.12 -10.80 -10.38
N THR A 166 12.42 -10.65 -10.63
CA THR A 166 13.40 -11.74 -10.62
C THR A 166 14.65 -11.33 -9.85
N THR A 167 15.37 -12.32 -9.31
CA THR A 167 16.61 -12.07 -8.56
C THR A 167 17.69 -13.08 -8.94
N ASP A 168 18.95 -12.64 -8.83
CA ASP A 168 20.13 -13.48 -9.02
C ASP A 168 20.61 -14.18 -7.74
N LYS A 169 20.01 -13.86 -6.58
CA LYS A 169 20.35 -14.43 -5.27
C LYS A 169 19.08 -14.50 -4.41
N LYS A 170 18.99 -15.51 -3.54
CA LYS A 170 17.87 -15.61 -2.59
C LYS A 170 17.75 -14.32 -1.77
N THR A 171 16.56 -13.74 -1.73
CA THR A 171 16.32 -12.44 -1.10
C THR A 171 14.90 -12.34 -0.53
N LEU A 172 14.67 -11.27 0.22
CA LEU A 172 13.37 -10.89 0.75
C LEU A 172 12.69 -9.92 -0.23
N VAL A 173 11.44 -10.25 -0.65
CA VAL A 173 10.61 -9.37 -1.50
C VAL A 173 9.19 -9.36 -1.01
N ASN A 174 8.71 -8.19 -0.57
CA ASN A 174 7.37 -7.99 -0.05
C ASN A 174 6.93 -6.57 -0.37
N LEU A 175 6.23 -6.40 -1.46
CA LEU A 175 5.85 -5.10 -2.01
C LEU A 175 4.38 -4.79 -1.75
N THR A 176 4.07 -3.50 -1.63
CA THR A 176 2.69 -3.00 -1.60
C THR A 176 2.60 -1.59 -2.19
N ASN A 177 1.37 -1.14 -2.41
CA ASN A 177 1.05 0.27 -2.65
C ASN A 177 0.40 0.87 -1.39
N HIS A 178 0.93 2.01 -0.94
CA HIS A 178 0.52 2.68 0.29
C HIS A 178 -0.45 3.86 0.00
N SER A 179 -1.47 3.61 -0.82
CA SER A 179 -2.50 4.61 -1.07
C SER A 179 -3.43 4.76 0.12
N TYR A 180 -3.68 6.02 0.50
CA TYR A 180 -4.67 6.39 1.51
C TYR A 180 -5.95 6.76 0.80
N PHE A 181 -6.99 5.97 0.98
CA PHE A 181 -8.30 6.18 0.36
C PHE A 181 -9.22 7.00 1.25
N ASN A 182 -9.96 7.92 0.64
CA ASN A 182 -11.16 8.52 1.19
C ASN A 182 -12.24 8.47 0.11
N LEU A 183 -13.14 7.52 0.22
CA LEU A 183 -14.14 7.26 -0.81
C LEU A 183 -15.22 8.36 -0.90
N SER A 184 -15.29 9.27 0.09
CA SER A 184 -16.14 10.46 0.02
C SER A 184 -15.53 11.59 -0.83
N GLY A 185 -14.24 11.46 -1.20
CA GLY A 185 -13.38 12.49 -1.77
C GLY A 185 -12.36 12.97 -0.74
N TYR A 186 -11.09 13.14 -1.16
CA TYR A 186 -9.98 13.48 -0.25
C TYR A 186 -10.21 14.79 0.53
N GLU A 187 -11.02 15.69 -0.01
CA GLU A 187 -11.35 16.99 0.57
C GLU A 187 -12.43 16.94 1.67
N THR A 188 -13.07 15.79 1.91
CA THR A 188 -14.25 15.70 2.75
C THR A 188 -13.98 15.46 4.24
N GLY A 189 -12.71 15.42 4.65
CA GLY A 189 -12.30 15.22 6.04
C GLY A 189 -12.09 13.75 6.40
N ASN A 190 -12.67 13.25 7.49
CA ASN A 190 -12.37 11.93 8.02
C ASN A 190 -13.15 10.78 7.36
N ILE A 191 -12.59 9.57 7.53
CA ILE A 191 -13.11 8.31 6.94
C ILE A 191 -13.95 7.47 7.93
N LEU A 192 -14.34 8.02 9.08
CA LEU A 192 -14.89 7.24 10.19
C LEU A 192 -16.28 6.65 9.89
N ASP A 193 -17.03 7.21 8.96
CA ASP A 193 -18.32 6.71 8.48
C ASP A 193 -18.20 5.69 7.32
N THR A 194 -17.00 5.48 6.78
CA THR A 194 -16.76 4.47 5.74
C THR A 194 -17.05 3.08 6.28
N ILE A 195 -17.89 2.33 5.55
CA ILE A 195 -18.31 0.97 5.91
C ILE A 195 -17.29 -0.01 5.36
N VAL A 196 -16.69 -0.82 6.22
CA VAL A 196 -15.62 -1.79 5.86
C VAL A 196 -16.06 -3.21 6.17
N TRP A 197 -15.74 -4.14 5.27
CA TRP A 197 -15.78 -5.58 5.46
C TRP A 197 -14.45 -6.20 5.05
N ILE A 198 -13.94 -7.17 5.82
CA ILE A 198 -12.68 -7.87 5.55
C ILE A 198 -12.90 -9.39 5.57
N ASN A 199 -12.39 -10.09 4.56
CA ASN A 199 -12.50 -11.54 4.41
C ASN A 199 -11.45 -12.28 5.26
N ALA A 200 -11.49 -12.07 6.57
CA ALA A 200 -10.58 -12.68 7.53
C ALA A 200 -11.34 -13.12 8.80
N GLU A 201 -10.98 -14.27 9.32
CA GLU A 201 -11.42 -14.73 10.65
C GLU A 201 -10.40 -14.44 11.72
N GLN A 202 -9.17 -14.08 11.31
CA GLN A 202 -8.02 -13.92 12.18
C GLN A 202 -7.20 -12.69 11.77
N PHE A 203 -6.40 -12.20 12.72
CA PHE A 203 -5.44 -11.14 12.53
C PHE A 203 -4.14 -11.46 13.28
N THR A 204 -3.08 -10.73 13.01
CA THR A 204 -1.82 -10.85 13.75
C THR A 204 -1.74 -9.74 14.79
N PRO A 205 -1.88 -10.06 16.11
CA PRO A 205 -1.75 -9.06 17.16
C PRO A 205 -0.31 -8.57 17.28
N VAL A 206 -0.19 -7.31 17.69
CA VAL A 206 1.11 -6.64 17.88
C VAL A 206 1.41 -6.44 19.36
N ARG A 207 2.69 -6.27 19.66
CA ARG A 207 3.22 -5.83 20.95
C ARG A 207 3.83 -4.44 20.85
N LYS A 208 4.33 -3.92 21.96
CA LYS A 208 5.05 -2.62 21.97
C LYS A 208 6.12 -2.59 20.86
N GLY A 209 6.19 -1.50 20.14
CA GLY A 209 6.99 -1.35 18.92
C GLY A 209 6.29 -1.84 17.65
N ILE A 210 5.01 -2.20 17.75
CA ILE A 210 4.12 -2.60 16.63
C ILE A 210 4.70 -3.80 15.84
N ILE A 211 5.41 -4.69 16.52
CA ILE A 211 5.90 -5.95 15.97
C ILE A 211 4.88 -7.06 16.27
N PRO A 212 4.48 -7.88 15.29
CA PRO A 212 3.61 -9.03 15.54
C PRO A 212 4.19 -9.97 16.60
N THR A 213 3.31 -10.49 17.46
CA THR A 213 3.70 -11.42 18.53
C THR A 213 4.05 -12.83 18.02
N GLY A 214 3.71 -13.14 16.77
CA GLY A 214 3.76 -14.50 16.19
C GLY A 214 2.43 -15.27 16.38
N GLU A 215 1.53 -14.74 17.20
CA GLU A 215 0.16 -15.26 17.34
C GLU A 215 -0.68 -14.96 16.09
N ILE A 216 -1.59 -15.87 15.77
CA ILE A 216 -2.70 -15.66 14.85
C ILE A 216 -3.97 -15.75 15.70
N ARG A 217 -4.62 -14.62 15.93
CA ARG A 217 -5.75 -14.46 16.86
C ARG A 217 -7.06 -14.32 16.12
N ASP A 218 -8.13 -14.94 16.62
CA ASP A 218 -9.47 -14.79 16.08
C ASP A 218 -9.98 -13.35 16.25
N VAL A 219 -10.66 -12.83 15.22
CA VAL A 219 -11.28 -11.50 15.27
C VAL A 219 -12.58 -11.51 16.08
N ALA A 220 -13.19 -12.66 16.27
CA ALA A 220 -14.48 -12.81 16.95
C ALA A 220 -14.44 -12.25 18.38
N GLY A 221 -15.38 -11.34 18.70
CA GLY A 221 -15.47 -10.72 20.03
C GLY A 221 -14.44 -9.64 20.29
N THR A 222 -13.72 -9.18 19.26
CA THR A 222 -12.74 -8.09 19.33
C THR A 222 -13.14 -6.92 18.43
N PRO A 223 -12.56 -5.72 18.63
CA PRO A 223 -12.74 -4.60 17.71
C PRO A 223 -12.20 -4.87 16.29
N MET A 224 -11.47 -5.97 16.07
CA MET A 224 -10.97 -6.37 14.74
C MET A 224 -12.03 -7.15 13.92
N ASP A 225 -13.25 -7.36 14.43
CA ASP A 225 -14.26 -8.17 13.75
C ASP A 225 -14.97 -7.40 12.62
N PHE A 226 -14.35 -7.37 11.44
CA PHE A 226 -14.91 -6.83 10.20
C PHE A 226 -15.55 -7.91 9.29
N ARG A 227 -15.90 -9.09 9.84
CA ARG A 227 -16.61 -10.15 9.08
C ARG A 227 -18.03 -9.74 8.68
N LYS A 228 -18.62 -8.77 9.36
CA LYS A 228 -19.83 -8.06 8.94
C LYS A 228 -19.48 -6.62 8.62
N PRO A 229 -20.06 -6.03 7.53
CA PRO A 229 -19.80 -4.63 7.22
C PRO A 229 -20.15 -3.72 8.39
N ARG A 230 -19.22 -2.81 8.74
CA ARG A 230 -19.43 -1.82 9.81
C ARG A 230 -18.58 -0.56 9.56
N ALA A 231 -18.98 0.54 10.16
CA ALA A 231 -18.26 1.80 10.06
C ALA A 231 -16.90 1.72 10.77
N ILE A 232 -15.85 2.33 10.19
CA ILE A 232 -14.52 2.43 10.79
C ILE A 232 -14.59 3.03 12.20
N GLY A 233 -15.38 4.11 12.36
CA GLY A 233 -15.52 4.84 13.62
C GLY A 233 -16.26 4.07 14.72
N GLN A 234 -16.92 2.94 14.41
CA GLN A 234 -17.80 2.26 15.37
C GLN A 234 -17.07 1.78 16.62
N GLU A 235 -15.86 1.23 16.46
CA GLU A 235 -15.07 0.70 17.58
C GLU A 235 -13.60 1.14 17.57
N ILE A 236 -13.20 2.09 16.71
CA ILE A 236 -11.80 2.54 16.59
C ILE A 236 -11.24 3.08 17.91
N HIS A 237 -12.11 3.51 18.83
CA HIS A 237 -11.77 4.04 20.16
C HIS A 237 -12.21 3.12 21.31
N ALA A 238 -12.53 1.84 21.01
CA ALA A 238 -12.87 0.87 22.06
C ALA A 238 -11.71 0.68 23.05
N ASP A 239 -12.06 0.30 24.28
CA ASP A 239 -11.08 -0.01 25.33
C ASP A 239 -10.42 -1.37 25.08
N ASP A 240 -9.57 -1.43 24.07
CA ASP A 240 -8.86 -2.63 23.61
C ASP A 240 -7.36 -2.38 23.55
N GLU A 241 -6.56 -3.37 23.99
CA GLU A 241 -5.10 -3.28 24.05
C GLU A 241 -4.51 -3.03 22.66
N GLN A 242 -4.99 -3.76 21.65
CA GLN A 242 -4.45 -3.68 20.30
C GLN A 242 -4.70 -2.30 19.66
N LEU A 243 -5.91 -1.75 19.86
CA LEU A 243 -6.22 -0.40 19.40
C LEU A 243 -5.39 0.68 20.10
N LYS A 244 -5.14 0.51 21.42
CA LYS A 244 -4.32 1.46 22.19
C LYS A 244 -2.86 1.47 21.75
N LEU A 245 -2.31 0.31 21.40
CA LEU A 245 -0.90 0.18 20.94
C LEU A 245 -0.62 0.97 19.66
N VAL A 246 -1.62 1.12 18.79
CA VAL A 246 -1.49 1.74 17.46
C VAL A 246 -2.43 2.94 17.25
N TYR A 247 -3.10 3.40 18.31
CA TYR A 247 -4.02 4.55 18.30
C TYR A 247 -5.24 4.41 17.38
N GLY A 248 -5.68 3.18 17.10
CA GLY A 248 -6.79 2.83 16.21
C GLY A 248 -6.52 1.53 15.45
N TYR A 249 -6.91 1.44 14.18
CA TYR A 249 -6.59 0.27 13.34
C TYR A 249 -5.26 0.44 12.63
N ASP A 250 -4.34 -0.48 12.83
CA ASP A 250 -3.08 -0.66 12.09
C ASP A 250 -2.64 -2.12 12.22
N HIS A 251 -3.46 -3.03 11.67
CA HIS A 251 -3.27 -4.47 11.87
C HIS A 251 -3.33 -5.23 10.55
N ASN A 252 -2.55 -6.30 10.48
CA ASN A 252 -2.61 -7.25 9.39
C ASN A 252 -3.72 -8.29 9.64
N PHE A 253 -4.64 -8.41 8.70
CA PHE A 253 -5.69 -9.42 8.66
C PHE A 253 -5.23 -10.64 7.85
N VAL A 254 -5.44 -11.84 8.42
CA VAL A 254 -5.12 -13.13 7.80
C VAL A 254 -6.21 -13.48 6.78
N LEU A 255 -5.95 -13.24 5.51
CA LEU A 255 -6.94 -13.42 4.46
C LEU A 255 -7.25 -14.89 4.18
N LYS A 256 -8.53 -15.23 4.09
CA LYS A 256 -8.96 -16.57 3.71
C LYS A 256 -8.52 -16.94 2.30
N GLY A 257 -8.15 -18.22 2.10
CA GLY A 257 -7.90 -18.80 0.78
C GLY A 257 -6.56 -18.41 0.16
N PHE A 258 -5.55 -18.05 0.93
CA PHE A 258 -4.18 -17.90 0.42
C PHE A 258 -3.73 -19.14 -0.37
N GLY A 259 -3.02 -18.95 -1.49
CA GLY A 259 -2.60 -20.02 -2.40
C GLY A 259 -3.66 -20.45 -3.44
N LYS A 260 -4.87 -19.88 -3.42
CA LYS A 260 -5.93 -20.15 -4.41
C LYS A 260 -6.03 -19.09 -5.52
N GLY A 261 -5.01 -18.25 -5.68
CA GLY A 261 -4.99 -17.13 -6.63
C GLY A 261 -5.74 -15.90 -6.13
N LEU A 262 -6.13 -15.03 -7.06
CA LEU A 262 -6.87 -13.80 -6.78
C LEU A 262 -8.20 -14.09 -6.10
N ARG A 263 -8.47 -13.36 -5.01
CA ARG A 263 -9.71 -13.50 -4.24
C ARG A 263 -10.11 -12.19 -3.62
N LYS A 264 -11.40 -12.05 -3.35
CA LYS A 264 -11.94 -10.89 -2.65
C LYS A 264 -11.40 -10.84 -1.22
N ALA A 265 -10.68 -9.77 -0.91
CA ALA A 265 -10.05 -9.54 0.37
C ALA A 265 -10.88 -8.64 1.29
N ALA A 266 -11.41 -7.54 0.74
CA ALA A 266 -12.14 -6.54 1.52
C ALA A 266 -13.13 -5.76 0.64
N THR A 267 -14.03 -5.03 1.30
CA THR A 267 -14.79 -3.93 0.70
C THR A 267 -14.73 -2.71 1.61
N ALA A 268 -14.75 -1.54 1.00
CA ALA A 268 -14.99 -0.28 1.68
C ALA A 268 -16.07 0.50 0.89
N GLU A 269 -16.97 1.20 1.58
CA GLU A 269 -18.07 1.94 0.95
C GLU A 269 -18.28 3.25 1.70
N SER A 270 -18.40 4.34 0.95
CA SER A 270 -18.78 5.63 1.51
C SER A 270 -20.30 5.84 1.42
N PRO A 271 -21.02 5.99 2.55
CA PRO A 271 -22.43 6.32 2.52
C PRO A 271 -22.72 7.71 1.90
N LYS A 272 -21.72 8.60 1.86
CA LYS A 272 -21.89 9.97 1.35
C LYS A 272 -21.81 10.05 -0.17
N SER A 273 -20.86 9.34 -0.77
CA SER A 273 -20.66 9.38 -2.22
C SER A 273 -21.30 8.21 -2.96
N GLY A 274 -21.67 7.14 -2.23
CA GLY A 274 -22.10 5.87 -2.80
C GLY A 274 -20.95 5.06 -3.43
N ILE A 275 -19.72 5.59 -3.47
CA ILE A 275 -18.56 4.89 -4.03
C ILE A 275 -18.24 3.68 -3.15
N ARG A 276 -18.14 2.52 -3.81
CA ARG A 276 -17.72 1.28 -3.21
C ARG A 276 -16.43 0.79 -3.86
N MET A 277 -15.44 0.48 -3.04
CA MET A 277 -14.18 -0.17 -3.43
C MET A 277 -14.19 -1.63 -2.97
N THR A 278 -13.92 -2.56 -3.88
CA THR A 278 -13.66 -3.98 -3.56
C THR A 278 -12.19 -4.28 -3.83
N VAL A 279 -11.50 -4.82 -2.84
CA VAL A 279 -10.10 -5.23 -2.94
C VAL A 279 -10.01 -6.71 -3.24
N TYR A 280 -9.22 -7.07 -4.27
CA TYR A 280 -8.83 -8.45 -4.57
C TYR A 280 -7.31 -8.56 -4.50
N THR A 281 -6.81 -9.71 -4.02
CA THR A 281 -5.38 -9.99 -3.98
C THR A 281 -5.11 -11.48 -3.96
N ASP A 282 -3.91 -11.89 -4.39
CA ASP A 282 -3.35 -13.24 -4.23
C ASP A 282 -2.43 -13.35 -3.00
N LEU A 283 -2.12 -12.24 -2.32
CA LEU A 283 -1.24 -12.16 -1.14
C LEU A 283 -1.94 -12.64 0.16
N PRO A 284 -1.18 -13.15 1.15
CA PRO A 284 -1.75 -13.79 2.35
C PRO A 284 -2.42 -12.83 3.33
N GLY A 285 -2.02 -11.57 3.35
CA GLY A 285 -2.44 -10.57 4.33
C GLY A 285 -2.99 -9.31 3.72
N LEU A 286 -3.73 -8.58 4.54
CA LEU A 286 -4.19 -7.23 4.27
C LEU A 286 -3.93 -6.38 5.51
N GLN A 287 -3.02 -5.42 5.42
CA GLN A 287 -2.91 -4.38 6.44
C GLN A 287 -4.07 -3.41 6.27
N PHE A 288 -4.84 -3.24 7.32
CA PHE A 288 -5.85 -2.20 7.42
C PHE A 288 -5.34 -1.12 8.38
N TYR A 289 -5.03 0.04 7.81
CA TYR A 289 -4.56 1.20 8.55
C TYR A 289 -5.54 2.36 8.37
N ALA A 290 -6.01 2.92 9.48
CA ALA A 290 -7.04 3.97 9.47
C ALA A 290 -6.44 5.40 9.55
N GLY A 291 -5.19 5.61 9.17
CA GLY A 291 -4.55 6.93 9.21
C GLY A 291 -4.41 7.49 10.62
N ASN A 292 -4.16 6.63 11.62
CA ASN A 292 -4.19 6.99 13.04
C ASN A 292 -3.10 7.99 13.45
N THR A 293 -1.97 7.97 12.75
CA THR A 293 -0.78 8.76 13.04
C THR A 293 -0.39 9.69 11.89
N THR A 294 -1.26 9.85 10.89
CA THR A 294 -1.07 10.82 9.80
C THR A 294 -0.86 12.21 10.40
N ARG A 295 0.21 12.87 9.96
CA ARG A 295 0.56 14.22 10.40
C ARG A 295 -0.40 15.24 9.82
N ASP A 296 -0.48 16.40 10.45
CA ASP A 296 -1.16 17.56 9.87
C ASP A 296 -0.32 18.10 8.72
N ILE A 297 -0.76 17.87 7.49
CA ILE A 297 -0.06 18.24 6.25
C ILE A 297 -1.01 18.90 5.26
N ILE A 298 -0.48 19.78 4.44
CA ILE A 298 -1.24 20.39 3.35
C ILE A 298 -1.09 19.52 2.11
N GLY A 299 -2.20 18.86 1.74
CA GLY A 299 -2.32 18.02 0.54
C GLY A 299 -2.74 18.77 -0.71
N LYS A 300 -3.30 18.02 -1.67
CA LYS A 300 -3.82 18.54 -2.94
C LYS A 300 -4.82 19.67 -2.72
N GLY A 301 -4.82 20.67 -3.60
CA GLY A 301 -5.74 21.79 -3.56
C GLY A 301 -5.67 22.63 -2.27
N GLY A 302 -4.61 22.51 -1.47
CA GLY A 302 -4.47 23.21 -0.19
C GLY A 302 -5.29 22.60 0.95
N VAL A 303 -5.83 21.39 0.77
CA VAL A 303 -6.65 20.71 1.80
C VAL A 303 -5.77 20.22 2.95
N LEU A 304 -6.18 20.52 4.18
CA LEU A 304 -5.53 19.99 5.37
C LEU A 304 -5.86 18.51 5.55
N ILE A 305 -4.84 17.66 5.45
CA ILE A 305 -4.89 16.24 5.79
C ILE A 305 -4.50 16.10 7.25
N THR A 306 -5.29 15.36 8.01
CA THR A 306 -5.09 15.12 9.44
C THR A 306 -5.28 13.64 9.76
N LYS A 307 -5.21 13.30 11.04
CA LYS A 307 -5.58 11.97 11.54
C LYS A 307 -6.92 11.51 10.98
N ASN A 308 -6.96 10.26 10.51
CA ASN A 308 -8.14 9.62 9.93
C ASN A 308 -8.72 10.31 8.67
N SER A 309 -7.93 11.10 7.93
CA SER A 309 -8.36 11.66 6.63
C SER A 309 -8.37 10.61 5.51
N GLY A 310 -7.68 9.48 5.66
CA GLY A 310 -7.65 8.38 4.72
C GLY A 310 -7.35 7.06 5.40
N PHE A 311 -7.70 5.96 4.75
CA PHE A 311 -7.36 4.60 5.18
C PHE A 311 -6.56 3.87 4.11
N CYS A 312 -5.70 2.92 4.55
CA CYS A 312 -4.94 2.04 3.65
C CYS A 312 -5.47 0.61 3.71
N MET A 313 -5.49 -0.06 2.57
CA MET A 313 -5.72 -1.50 2.43
C MET A 313 -4.57 -2.11 1.64
N GLU A 314 -3.52 -2.48 2.35
CA GLU A 314 -2.24 -2.90 1.79
C GLU A 314 -2.15 -4.41 1.77
N SER A 315 -2.18 -4.99 0.57
CA SER A 315 -1.96 -6.43 0.41
C SER A 315 -0.47 -6.73 0.52
N HIS A 316 -0.07 -7.64 1.41
CA HIS A 316 1.34 -8.02 1.60
C HIS A 316 1.49 -9.32 2.39
N TYR A 317 2.72 -9.86 2.49
CA TYR A 317 3.10 -10.84 3.52
C TYR A 317 3.13 -10.16 4.88
N TYR A 318 2.80 -10.87 5.95
CA TYR A 318 2.65 -10.26 7.29
C TYR A 318 3.94 -9.56 7.73
N ALA A 319 3.81 -8.52 8.54
CA ALA A 319 4.96 -7.85 9.12
C ALA A 319 5.87 -8.84 9.88
N ASN A 320 7.18 -8.64 9.81
CA ASN A 320 8.19 -9.48 10.46
C ASN A 320 8.13 -10.98 10.11
N SER A 321 7.49 -11.35 8.97
CA SER A 321 7.33 -12.76 8.56
C SER A 321 8.66 -13.50 8.49
N ILE A 322 9.71 -12.84 7.99
CA ILE A 322 11.04 -13.44 7.83
C ILE A 322 11.61 -13.97 9.18
N ASN A 323 11.23 -13.35 10.29
CA ASN A 323 11.63 -13.72 11.65
C ASN A 323 10.55 -14.54 12.38
N THR A 324 9.43 -14.87 11.72
CA THR A 324 8.29 -15.56 12.32
C THR A 324 7.96 -16.82 11.51
N PRO A 325 8.56 -17.98 11.84
CA PRO A 325 8.54 -19.17 10.97
C PRO A 325 7.16 -19.74 10.66
N ASN A 326 6.15 -19.48 11.51
CA ASN A 326 4.76 -19.92 11.28
C ASN A 326 3.96 -18.97 10.36
N PHE A 327 4.55 -17.86 9.94
CA PHE A 327 3.94 -16.95 8.97
C PHE A 327 4.34 -17.33 7.53
N PRO A 328 3.52 -17.03 6.52
CA PRO A 328 3.94 -17.13 5.12
C PRO A 328 5.21 -16.32 4.87
N GLN A 329 6.19 -16.92 4.20
CA GLN A 329 7.52 -16.33 4.04
C GLN A 329 7.63 -15.54 2.72
N PRO A 330 8.09 -14.27 2.74
CA PRO A 330 8.27 -13.43 1.57
C PRO A 330 9.65 -13.64 0.92
N ILE A 331 10.07 -14.87 0.76
CA ILE A 331 11.37 -15.24 0.18
C ILE A 331 11.23 -15.46 -1.32
N LEU A 332 12.10 -14.83 -2.08
CA LEU A 332 12.29 -15.09 -3.49
C LEU A 332 13.63 -15.82 -3.68
N ASP A 333 13.57 -17.06 -4.17
CA ASP A 333 14.74 -17.84 -4.48
C ASP A 333 15.46 -17.32 -5.74
N LYS A 334 16.77 -17.59 -5.86
CA LYS A 334 17.55 -17.28 -7.08
C LYS A 334 16.87 -17.87 -8.31
N GLY A 335 16.64 -17.04 -9.33
CA GLY A 335 15.93 -17.42 -10.55
C GLY A 335 14.45 -17.67 -10.36
N GLY A 336 13.93 -17.50 -9.16
CA GLY A 336 12.50 -17.53 -8.87
C GLY A 336 11.77 -16.32 -9.45
N LEU A 337 10.46 -16.41 -9.45
CA LEU A 337 9.58 -15.38 -9.96
C LEU A 337 8.71 -14.81 -8.84
N TYR A 338 8.89 -13.52 -8.53
CA TYR A 338 7.93 -12.76 -7.75
C TYR A 338 6.80 -12.32 -8.68
N LYS A 339 5.58 -12.73 -8.39
CA LYS A 339 4.41 -12.35 -9.17
C LYS A 339 3.22 -12.23 -8.23
N THR A 340 2.71 -11.01 -8.07
CA THR A 340 1.55 -10.73 -7.23
C THR A 340 0.65 -9.68 -7.87
N THR A 341 -0.63 -9.72 -7.52
CA THR A 341 -1.62 -8.80 -8.06
C THR A 341 -2.54 -8.30 -6.96
N THR A 342 -2.75 -6.98 -6.94
CA THR A 342 -3.78 -6.33 -6.13
C THR A 342 -4.71 -5.56 -7.06
N ILE A 343 -6.03 -5.66 -6.84
CA ILE A 343 -7.05 -4.97 -7.63
C ILE A 343 -7.91 -4.13 -6.69
N TYR A 344 -8.06 -2.86 -7.03
CA TYR A 344 -9.06 -1.97 -6.44
C TYR A 344 -10.18 -1.76 -7.46
N GLN A 345 -11.31 -2.45 -7.27
CA GLN A 345 -12.48 -2.37 -8.14
C GLN A 345 -13.48 -1.38 -7.58
N PHE A 346 -13.84 -0.36 -8.35
CA PHE A 346 -14.80 0.68 -7.96
C PHE A 346 -16.14 0.51 -8.66
N THR A 347 -17.23 0.73 -7.89
CA THR A 347 -18.63 0.70 -8.36
C THR A 347 -19.43 1.76 -7.63
#